data_d6c68ecbb892a0c216eac2ddb510a5af
#
_entry.id   d6c68ecbb892a0c216eac2ddb510a5af
#
_cell.length_a   1.000
_cell.length_b   1.000
_cell.length_c   1.000
_cell.angle_alpha   90.00
_cell.angle_beta   90.00
_cell.angle_gamma   90.00
#
_symmetry.space_group_name_H-M   'P 1'
#
loop_
_entity.id
_entity.type
_entity.pdbx_description
1 polymer ?
#
loop_
_entity_poly.entity_id
_entity_poly.type
_entity_poly.pdbx_seq_one_letter_code
_entity_poly.pdbx_strand_id
1 'polypeptide(L)'
;MKLYLAYGSNLNKAQMAVRCPDAVPVGKTKIPGYHLVFRRGVLTIEPCVGEFVPVAVWKISEADEKALDRYEGFPRFYVKQDFLILLSRKENGVRIDEYREAMAYVMNDGFRIEAPSETYLDTCAKGCDDFRIDKGQLFKARNEAKKGEEVWKYGRKLSW
;
A
#
# COMPACT_ATOMS: atom_id res chain seq x y z
N MET A 1 -17.51 2.85 11.29
CA MET A 1 -16.12 2.96 10.85
C MET A 1 -15.84 1.99 9.70
N LYS A 2 -14.95 2.37 8.82
CA LYS A 2 -14.62 1.62 7.60
C LYS A 2 -13.29 0.90 7.77
N LEU A 3 -13.10 -0.24 7.11
CA LEU A 3 -11.81 -0.91 7.04
C LEU A 3 -11.00 -0.36 5.87
N TYR A 4 -9.75 -0.04 6.15
CA TYR A 4 -8.80 0.52 5.20
C TYR A 4 -7.54 -0.36 5.15
N LEU A 5 -7.08 -0.67 3.94
CA LEU A 5 -5.89 -1.49 3.70
C LEU A 5 -4.71 -0.59 3.33
N ALA A 6 -3.65 -0.66 4.12
CA ALA A 6 -2.42 0.08 3.88
C ALA A 6 -1.30 -0.87 3.44
N TYR A 7 -0.57 -0.49 2.39
CA TYR A 7 0.55 -1.27 1.87
C TYR A 7 1.84 -0.46 1.69
N GLY A 8 1.76 0.86 1.88
CA GLY A 8 2.89 1.78 1.69
C GLY A 8 3.21 2.59 2.95
N SER A 9 3.28 3.92 2.82
CA SER A 9 3.63 4.81 3.93
C SER A 9 2.64 4.75 5.10
N ASN A 10 1.38 4.39 4.85
CA ASN A 10 0.36 4.26 5.89
C ASN A 10 0.43 2.95 6.68
N LEU A 11 1.41 2.09 6.39
CA LEU A 11 1.85 1.04 7.29
C LEU A 11 2.54 1.65 8.53
N ASN A 12 3.12 2.82 8.38
CA ASN A 12 3.88 3.49 9.44
C ASN A 12 2.94 4.05 10.50
N LYS A 13 2.98 3.47 11.70
CA LYS A 13 2.07 3.83 12.79
C LYS A 13 2.25 5.27 13.26
N ALA A 14 3.49 5.77 13.29
CA ALA A 14 3.76 7.15 13.67
C ALA A 14 3.16 8.15 12.67
N GLN A 15 3.23 7.85 11.38
CA GLN A 15 2.60 8.68 10.34
C GLN A 15 1.08 8.64 10.42
N MET A 16 0.51 7.45 10.60
CA MET A 16 -0.95 7.32 10.73
C MET A 16 -1.48 8.03 11.96
N ALA A 17 -0.76 8.02 13.08
CA ALA A 17 -1.18 8.72 14.29
C ALA A 17 -1.36 10.23 14.07
N VAL A 18 -0.55 10.82 13.20
CA VAL A 18 -0.66 12.26 12.84
C VAL A 18 -1.75 12.48 11.80
N ARG A 19 -1.76 11.64 10.75
CA ARG A 19 -2.67 11.81 9.60
C ARG A 19 -4.10 11.42 9.93
N CYS A 20 -4.28 10.35 10.68
CA CYS A 20 -5.58 9.74 10.98
C CYS A 20 -5.68 9.43 12.48
N PRO A 21 -5.94 10.45 13.32
CA PRO A 21 -5.92 10.28 14.79
C PRO A 21 -6.92 9.26 15.33
N ASP A 22 -8.03 9.02 14.62
CA ASP A 22 -9.06 8.06 15.05
C ASP A 22 -8.76 6.63 14.59
N ALA A 23 -7.75 6.43 13.75
CA ALA A 23 -7.47 5.13 13.18
C ALA A 23 -6.97 4.13 14.22
N VAL A 24 -7.49 2.91 14.17
CA VAL A 24 -7.11 1.82 15.05
C VAL A 24 -6.62 0.64 14.20
N PRO A 25 -5.41 0.11 14.48
CA PRO A 25 -4.94 -1.07 13.77
C PRO A 25 -5.77 -2.29 14.19
N VAL A 26 -6.26 -3.06 13.23
CA VAL A 26 -7.07 -4.26 13.46
C VAL A 26 -6.24 -5.52 13.29
N GLY A 27 -5.26 -5.49 12.40
CA GLY A 27 -4.42 -6.64 12.11
C GLY A 27 -3.72 -6.49 10.76
N LYS A 28 -3.33 -7.62 10.21
CA LYS A 28 -2.72 -7.69 8.88
C LYS A 28 -3.31 -8.85 8.09
N THR A 29 -3.29 -8.70 6.78
CA THR A 29 -3.75 -9.73 5.84
C THR A 29 -2.99 -9.58 4.52
N LYS A 30 -3.50 -10.15 3.46
CA LYS A 30 -2.91 -10.03 2.13
C LYS A 30 -3.98 -9.87 1.06
N ILE A 31 -3.63 -9.15 0.00
CA ILE A 31 -4.45 -9.02 -1.21
C ILE A 31 -3.87 -9.99 -2.25
N PRO A 32 -4.55 -11.10 -2.56
CA PRO A 32 -4.04 -12.04 -3.56
C PRO A 32 -4.21 -11.50 -4.98
N GLY A 33 -3.33 -11.92 -5.90
CA GLY A 33 -3.42 -11.55 -7.31
C GLY A 33 -2.91 -10.16 -7.63
N TYR A 34 -2.12 -9.57 -6.74
CA TYR A 34 -1.54 -8.24 -6.90
C TYR A 34 -0.08 -8.24 -6.45
N HIS A 35 0.69 -7.25 -6.89
CA HIS A 35 2.04 -6.99 -6.41
C HIS A 35 2.30 -5.49 -6.25
N LEU A 36 3.32 -5.16 -5.45
CA LEU A 36 3.75 -3.77 -5.24
C LEU A 36 4.48 -3.24 -6.46
N VAL A 37 4.18 -2.01 -6.84
CA VAL A 37 4.84 -1.30 -7.93
C VAL A 37 5.12 0.14 -7.50
N PHE A 38 6.31 0.65 -7.83
CA PHE A 38 6.63 2.07 -7.66
C PHE A 38 6.37 2.82 -8.95
N ARG A 39 5.47 3.80 -8.89
CA ARG A 39 5.22 4.75 -9.97
C ARG A 39 5.23 6.14 -9.37
N ARG A 40 5.84 7.08 -10.07
CA ARG A 40 5.98 8.47 -9.59
C ARG A 40 6.64 8.54 -8.20
N GLY A 41 7.51 7.60 -7.87
CA GLY A 41 8.24 7.56 -6.61
C GLY A 41 7.45 7.07 -5.40
N VAL A 42 6.21 6.60 -5.57
CA VAL A 42 5.37 6.09 -4.50
C VAL A 42 4.75 4.75 -4.87
N LEU A 43 4.24 4.04 -3.86
CA LEU A 43 3.69 2.70 -4.05
C LEU A 43 2.25 2.71 -4.56
N THR A 44 1.98 1.76 -5.45
CA THR A 44 0.65 1.29 -5.80
C THR A 44 0.68 -0.23 -5.88
N ILE A 45 -0.47 -0.84 -6.16
CA ILE A 45 -0.59 -2.27 -6.42
C ILE A 45 -1.18 -2.47 -7.81
N GLU A 46 -0.71 -3.51 -8.50
CA GLU A 46 -1.18 -3.86 -9.84
C GLU A 46 -1.44 -5.36 -9.92
N PRO A 47 -2.38 -5.80 -10.77
CA PRO A 47 -2.66 -7.22 -10.93
C PRO A 47 -1.40 -8.01 -11.31
N CYS A 48 -1.19 -9.13 -10.63
CA CYS A 48 -0.08 -10.04 -10.89
C CYS A 48 -0.47 -11.44 -10.45
N VAL A 49 -0.72 -12.33 -11.39
CA VAL A 49 -1.18 -13.70 -11.12
C VAL A 49 -0.13 -14.45 -10.28
N GLY A 50 -0.59 -15.12 -9.22
CA GLY A 50 0.26 -15.92 -8.35
C GLY A 50 0.97 -15.16 -7.24
N GLU A 51 0.90 -13.83 -7.25
CA GLU A 51 1.51 -12.98 -6.22
C GLU A 51 0.47 -12.51 -5.20
N PHE A 52 0.93 -11.90 -4.12
CA PHE A 52 0.05 -11.24 -3.15
C PHE A 52 0.76 -10.03 -2.52
N VAL A 53 -0.02 -9.07 -2.05
CA VAL A 53 0.50 -7.89 -1.34
C VAL A 53 0.13 -8.01 0.14
N PRO A 54 1.11 -8.03 1.04
CA PRO A 54 0.81 -7.95 2.47
C PRO A 54 0.33 -6.53 2.82
N VAL A 55 -0.71 -6.45 3.65
CA VAL A 55 -1.33 -5.18 4.03
C VAL A 55 -1.64 -5.14 5.51
N ALA A 56 -1.60 -3.93 6.07
CA ALA A 56 -2.19 -3.66 7.38
C ALA A 56 -3.67 -3.33 7.21
N VAL A 57 -4.48 -3.73 8.18
CA VAL A 57 -5.90 -3.41 8.23
C VAL A 57 -6.12 -2.39 9.33
N TRP A 58 -6.65 -1.25 8.95
CA TRP A 58 -7.01 -0.14 9.85
C TRP A 58 -8.51 0.05 9.88
N LYS A 59 -9.05 0.34 11.06
CA LYS A 59 -10.40 0.85 11.19
C LYS A 59 -10.32 2.36 11.24
N ILE A 60 -11.01 3.05 10.34
CA ILE A 60 -10.92 4.50 10.17
C ILE A 60 -12.26 5.18 10.29
N SER A 61 -12.26 6.43 10.78
CA SER A 61 -13.45 7.29 10.83
C SER A 61 -13.67 8.01 9.49
N GLU A 62 -14.81 8.67 9.34
CA GLU A 62 -15.08 9.53 8.17
C GLU A 62 -14.07 10.67 8.07
N ALA A 63 -13.66 11.25 9.21
CA ALA A 63 -12.66 12.32 9.25
C ALA A 63 -11.30 11.80 8.79
N ASP A 64 -10.92 10.59 9.21
CA ASP A 64 -9.70 9.93 8.77
C ASP A 64 -9.74 9.68 7.25
N GLU A 65 -10.86 9.22 6.72
CA GLU A 65 -11.00 8.97 5.28
C GLU A 65 -10.83 10.27 4.48
N LYS A 66 -11.38 11.37 4.95
CA LYS A 66 -11.18 12.69 4.30
C LYS A 66 -9.71 13.11 4.32
N ALA A 67 -9.01 12.85 5.43
CA ALA A 67 -7.58 13.14 5.52
C ALA A 67 -6.77 12.27 4.55
N LEU A 68 -7.12 10.98 4.43
CA LEU A 68 -6.50 10.07 3.46
C LEU A 68 -6.79 10.52 2.03
N ASP A 69 -8.01 10.92 1.72
CA ASP A 69 -8.37 11.43 0.39
C ASP A 69 -7.47 12.61 -0.03
N ARG A 70 -7.22 13.53 0.89
CA ARG A 70 -6.32 14.65 0.62
C ARG A 70 -4.88 14.19 0.44
N TYR A 71 -4.42 13.31 1.32
CA TYR A 71 -3.05 12.78 1.27
C TYR A 71 -2.76 12.03 -0.02
N GLU A 72 -3.72 11.22 -0.48
CA GLU A 72 -3.57 10.39 -1.67
C GLU A 72 -3.92 11.14 -2.98
N GLY A 73 -4.37 12.38 -2.88
CA GLY A 73 -4.79 13.14 -4.07
C GLY A 73 -5.99 12.50 -4.78
N PHE A 74 -6.91 11.95 -4.00
CA PHE A 74 -8.14 11.34 -4.52
C PHE A 74 -9.06 12.43 -5.10
N PRO A 75 -9.68 12.22 -6.25
CA PRO A 75 -9.66 11.02 -7.10
C PRO A 75 -8.66 11.09 -8.29
N ARG A 76 -7.82 12.11 -8.35
CA ARG A 76 -6.95 12.36 -9.53
C ARG A 76 -5.72 11.48 -9.57
N PHE A 77 -5.05 11.33 -8.42
CA PHE A 77 -3.82 10.56 -8.33
C PHE A 77 -4.12 9.11 -7.96
N TYR A 78 -4.84 8.90 -6.85
CA TYR A 78 -5.33 7.59 -6.45
C TYR A 78 -6.85 7.55 -6.50
N VAL A 79 -7.39 6.35 -6.76
CA VAL A 79 -8.82 6.05 -6.62
C VAL A 79 -9.02 5.00 -5.54
N LYS A 80 -10.23 4.87 -5.04
CA LYS A 80 -10.60 3.87 -4.05
C LYS A 80 -11.07 2.61 -4.75
N GLN A 81 -10.60 1.46 -4.25
CA GLN A 81 -11.05 0.16 -4.71
C GLN A 81 -11.35 -0.71 -3.50
N ASP A 82 -12.45 -1.44 -3.57
CA ASP A 82 -12.83 -2.38 -2.52
C ASP A 82 -12.26 -3.76 -2.81
N PHE A 83 -11.79 -4.41 -1.75
CA PHE A 83 -11.21 -5.75 -1.82
C PHE A 83 -11.88 -6.65 -0.79
N LEU A 84 -12.11 -7.90 -1.15
CA LEU A 84 -12.53 -8.92 -0.21
C LEU A 84 -11.28 -9.55 0.40
N ILE A 85 -11.13 -9.41 1.72
CA ILE A 85 -9.97 -9.92 2.46
C ILE A 85 -10.40 -10.93 3.51
N LEU A 86 -9.48 -11.83 3.86
CA LEU A 86 -9.67 -12.75 4.98
C LEU A 86 -9.04 -12.15 6.22
N LEU A 87 -9.87 -11.84 7.20
CA LEU A 87 -9.43 -11.26 8.47
C LEU A 87 -9.59 -12.27 9.58
N SER A 88 -8.50 -12.52 10.30
CA SER A 88 -8.48 -13.44 11.43
C SER A 88 -8.59 -12.65 12.73
N ARG A 89 -9.41 -13.13 13.65
CA ARG A 89 -9.53 -12.61 15.02
C ARG A 89 -9.65 -13.76 16.01
N LYS A 90 -9.41 -13.48 17.28
CA LYS A 90 -9.64 -14.44 18.34
C LYS A 90 -10.85 -14.02 19.17
N GLU A 91 -11.73 -14.95 19.45
CA GLU A 91 -12.87 -14.76 20.33
C GLU A 91 -12.92 -15.92 21.31
N ASN A 92 -12.85 -15.62 22.61
CA ASN A 92 -12.78 -16.64 23.68
C ASN A 92 -11.68 -17.69 23.46
N GLY A 93 -10.51 -17.26 22.94
CA GLY A 93 -9.37 -18.14 22.66
C GLY A 93 -9.49 -18.94 21.36
N VAL A 94 -10.60 -18.83 20.64
CA VAL A 94 -10.82 -19.52 19.36
C VAL A 94 -10.52 -18.55 18.20
N ARG A 95 -9.74 -19.02 17.22
CA ARG A 95 -9.49 -18.28 15.99
C ARG A 95 -10.74 -18.32 15.11
N ILE A 96 -11.17 -17.15 14.70
CA ILE A 96 -12.27 -16.97 13.76
C ILE A 96 -11.73 -16.24 12.54
N ASP A 97 -11.89 -16.85 11.36
CA ASP A 97 -11.53 -16.27 10.08
C ASP A 97 -12.82 -15.88 9.36
N GLU A 98 -12.89 -14.62 8.90
CA GLU A 98 -14.05 -14.17 8.15
C GLU A 98 -13.64 -13.27 6.99
N TYR A 99 -14.39 -13.35 5.90
CA TYR A 99 -14.21 -12.45 4.77
C TYR A 99 -14.84 -11.11 5.10
N ARG A 100 -14.08 -10.04 4.84
CA ARG A 100 -14.52 -8.67 5.06
C ARG A 100 -14.19 -7.82 3.84
N GLU A 101 -15.06 -6.91 3.53
CA GLU A 101 -14.79 -5.90 2.51
C GLU A 101 -13.97 -4.76 3.12
N ALA A 102 -12.93 -4.33 2.42
CA ALA A 102 -12.04 -3.25 2.87
C ALA A 102 -11.59 -2.42 1.68
N MET A 103 -11.37 -1.13 1.90
CA MET A 103 -10.98 -0.17 0.87
C MET A 103 -9.48 0.02 0.85
N ALA A 104 -8.89 0.11 -0.35
CA ALA A 104 -7.51 0.56 -0.54
C ALA A 104 -7.48 1.67 -1.60
N TYR A 105 -6.43 2.51 -1.52
CA TYR A 105 -6.15 3.47 -2.58
C TYR A 105 -5.26 2.82 -3.63
N VAL A 106 -5.65 2.93 -4.89
CA VAL A 106 -4.91 2.39 -6.03
C VAL A 106 -4.65 3.53 -7.01
N MET A 107 -3.41 3.64 -7.47
CA MET A 107 -3.02 4.73 -8.37
C MET A 107 -3.74 4.63 -9.71
N ASN A 108 -4.18 5.77 -10.25
CA ASN A 108 -4.71 5.85 -11.60
C ASN A 108 -3.66 5.46 -12.63
N ASP A 109 -4.10 5.02 -13.80
CA ASP A 109 -3.21 4.69 -14.90
C ASP A 109 -2.48 5.92 -15.46
N GLY A 110 -1.37 5.68 -16.15
CA GLY A 110 -0.65 6.71 -16.89
C GLY A 110 0.58 7.29 -16.21
N PHE A 111 0.88 6.88 -14.98
CA PHE A 111 2.09 7.30 -14.28
C PHE A 111 3.25 6.34 -14.57
N ARG A 112 4.42 6.92 -14.83
CA ARG A 112 5.60 6.12 -15.18
C ARG A 112 6.23 5.45 -13.96
N ILE A 113 6.96 4.37 -14.23
CA ILE A 113 7.82 3.72 -13.24
C ILE A 113 8.88 4.71 -12.78
N GLU A 114 8.98 4.87 -11.46
CA GLU A 114 9.96 5.76 -10.84
C GLU A 114 10.28 5.24 -9.44
N ALA A 115 11.59 5.09 -9.17
CA ALA A 115 12.05 4.60 -7.88
C ALA A 115 11.76 5.63 -6.76
N PRO A 116 11.54 5.16 -5.52
CA PRO A 116 11.26 6.05 -4.40
C PRO A 116 12.49 6.84 -3.95
N SER A 117 12.25 7.94 -3.24
CA SER A 117 13.28 8.56 -2.43
C SER A 117 13.67 7.64 -1.27
N GLU A 118 14.87 7.81 -0.71
CA GLU A 118 15.30 7.07 0.49
C GLU A 118 14.36 7.32 1.66
N THR A 119 13.90 8.56 1.85
CA THR A 119 12.98 8.92 2.94
C THR A 119 11.65 8.19 2.83
N TYR A 120 11.05 8.12 1.64
CA TYR A 120 9.79 7.40 1.43
C TYR A 120 9.98 5.89 1.65
N LEU A 121 11.06 5.33 1.11
CA LEU A 121 11.36 3.91 1.28
C LEU A 121 11.54 3.55 2.75
N ASP A 122 12.29 4.35 3.50
CA ASP A 122 12.50 4.14 4.94
C ASP A 122 11.19 4.22 5.72
N THR A 123 10.32 5.14 5.37
CA THR A 123 8.98 5.27 5.99
C THR A 123 8.16 3.99 5.79
N CYS A 124 8.16 3.46 4.56
CA CYS A 124 7.46 2.21 4.25
C CYS A 124 8.10 1.01 4.95
N ALA A 125 9.43 0.94 4.97
CA ALA A 125 10.16 -0.15 5.63
C ALA A 125 9.89 -0.18 7.13
N LYS A 126 9.87 0.98 7.79
CA LYS A 126 9.49 1.08 9.20
C LYS A 126 8.05 0.65 9.44
N GLY A 127 7.14 1.00 8.53
CA GLY A 127 5.76 0.53 8.58
C GLY A 127 5.65 -0.99 8.48
N CYS A 128 6.45 -1.61 7.64
CA CYS A 128 6.53 -3.08 7.59
C CYS A 128 6.96 -3.66 8.93
N ASP A 129 7.97 -3.07 9.57
CA ASP A 129 8.41 -3.49 10.91
C ASP A 129 7.30 -3.32 11.95
N ASP A 130 6.54 -2.22 11.89
CA ASP A 130 5.43 -1.94 12.82
C ASP A 130 4.36 -3.03 12.80
N PHE A 131 4.14 -3.66 11.65
CA PHE A 131 3.15 -4.72 11.47
C PHE A 131 3.77 -6.11 11.31
N ARG A 132 5.09 -6.25 11.47
CA ARG A 132 5.82 -7.51 11.26
C ARG A 132 5.55 -8.11 9.87
N ILE A 133 5.61 -7.25 8.86
CA ILE A 133 5.49 -7.62 7.45
C ILE A 133 6.90 -7.75 6.87
N ASP A 134 7.16 -8.82 6.14
CA ASP A 134 8.42 -9.02 5.45
C ASP A 134 8.67 -7.91 4.41
N LYS A 135 9.89 -7.38 4.40
CA LYS A 135 10.27 -6.26 3.53
C LYS A 135 10.77 -6.68 2.14
N GLY A 136 10.84 -7.97 1.87
CA GLY A 136 11.38 -8.50 0.62
C GLY A 136 10.68 -7.96 -0.62
N GLN A 137 9.35 -7.93 -0.60
CA GLN A 137 8.57 -7.41 -1.73
C GLN A 137 8.76 -5.91 -1.93
N LEU A 138 8.89 -5.14 -0.84
CA LEU A 138 9.15 -3.70 -0.90
C LEU A 138 10.48 -3.42 -1.62
N PHE A 139 11.55 -4.09 -1.22
CA PHE A 139 12.87 -3.91 -1.82
C PHE A 139 12.94 -4.45 -3.24
N LYS A 140 12.24 -5.55 -3.53
CA LYS A 140 12.12 -6.07 -4.89
C LYS A 140 11.45 -5.04 -5.80
N ALA A 141 10.35 -4.43 -5.36
CA ALA A 141 9.65 -3.40 -6.13
C ALA A 141 10.55 -2.18 -6.39
N ARG A 142 11.34 -1.75 -5.38
CA ARG A 142 12.32 -0.67 -5.54
C ARG A 142 13.36 -1.02 -6.59
N ASN A 143 13.91 -2.23 -6.55
CA ASN A 143 14.93 -2.66 -7.49
C ASN A 143 14.39 -2.74 -8.91
N GLU A 144 13.18 -3.23 -9.08
CA GLU A 144 12.49 -3.27 -10.38
C GLU A 144 12.23 -1.86 -10.93
N ALA A 145 11.85 -0.91 -10.06
CA ALA A 145 11.64 0.47 -10.45
C ALA A 145 12.95 1.12 -10.96
N LYS A 146 14.07 0.86 -10.28
CA LYS A 146 15.39 1.35 -10.73
C LYS A 146 15.77 0.80 -12.10
N LYS A 147 15.52 -0.49 -12.35
CA LYS A 147 15.74 -1.11 -13.67
C LYS A 147 14.83 -0.48 -14.73
N GLY A 148 13.58 -0.26 -14.41
CA GLY A 148 12.62 0.37 -15.32
C GLY A 148 13.03 1.80 -15.70
N GLU A 149 13.56 2.58 -14.78
CA GLU A 149 14.11 3.90 -15.04
C GLU A 149 15.29 3.86 -16.01
N GLU A 150 16.21 2.91 -15.83
CA GLU A 150 17.37 2.74 -16.73
C GLU A 150 16.91 2.41 -18.14
N VAL A 151 15.98 1.47 -18.30
CA VAL A 151 15.43 1.09 -19.62
C VAL A 151 14.79 2.29 -20.29
N TRP A 152 14.02 3.09 -19.54
CA TRP A 152 13.37 4.28 -20.08
C TRP A 152 14.38 5.34 -20.52
N LYS A 153 15.44 5.59 -19.74
CA LYS A 153 16.52 6.51 -20.09
C LYS A 153 17.27 6.05 -21.33
N TYR A 154 17.55 4.75 -21.42
CA TYR A 154 18.22 4.14 -22.57
C TYR A 154 17.37 4.26 -23.83
N GLY A 155 16.08 3.94 -23.75
CA GLY A 155 15.15 4.08 -24.86
C GLY A 155 15.04 5.50 -25.39
N ARG A 156 15.05 6.51 -24.49
CA ARG A 156 15.07 7.92 -24.91
C ARG A 156 16.35 8.28 -25.64
N LYS A 157 17.50 7.72 -25.27
CA LYS A 157 18.78 7.98 -25.97
C LYS A 157 18.80 7.39 -27.36
N LEU A 158 18.03 6.32 -27.62
CA LEU A 158 17.96 5.68 -28.93
C LEU A 158 16.92 6.29 -29.87
N SER A 159 16.06 7.17 -29.39
CA SER A 159 14.99 7.78 -30.18
C SER A 159 15.42 9.03 -30.97
N TRP A 160 16.71 9.28 -31.13
CA TRP A 160 17.30 10.38 -31.91
C TRP A 160 17.50 10.00 -33.37
#